data_9f6612761a13bfd0ef95ae3eeaffc78e
#
_entry.id   9f6612761a13bfd0ef95ae3eeaffc78e
#
_cell.length_a   1.000
_cell.length_b   1.000
_cell.length_c   1.000
_cell.angle_alpha   90.00
_cell.angle_beta   90.00
_cell.angle_gamma   90.00
#
_symmetry.space_group_name_H-M   'P 1'
#
loop_
_entity.id
_entity.type
_entity.pdbx_description
1 polymer ?
#
loop_
_entity_poly.entity_id
_entity_poly.type
_entity_poly.pdbx_seq_one_letter_code
_entity_poly.pdbx_strand_id
1 'polypeptide(L)'
;MKNIASKEDFIQAIKSGVTVIDFNTPWCAPCHAQEPILLRLAERYSKDASFATMNVDQNIDVAVQYGIQSVPTLIFFKNGKEIQRFVGLQSEKVLSNTVKRIVQRE
;
A
#
# COMPACT_ATOMS: atom_id res chain seq x y z
N MET A 1 1.36 1.75 10.94
CA MET A 1 0.39 1.57 9.85
C MET A 1 -0.73 0.65 10.29
N LYS A 2 -1.91 0.91 9.78
CA LYS A 2 -3.07 0.05 10.07
C LYS A 2 -2.95 -1.28 9.32
N ASN A 3 -3.28 -2.37 9.98
CA ASN A 3 -3.39 -3.67 9.34
C ASN A 3 -4.84 -3.89 8.92
N ILE A 4 -5.07 -4.05 7.63
CA ILE A 4 -6.42 -4.26 7.07
C ILE A 4 -6.70 -5.76 7.08
N ALA A 5 -7.74 -6.18 7.79
CA ALA A 5 -8.00 -7.59 8.06
C ALA A 5 -9.22 -8.16 7.30
N SER A 6 -9.89 -7.35 6.49
CA SER A 6 -11.06 -7.82 5.75
C SER A 6 -11.24 -7.05 4.44
N LYS A 7 -12.01 -7.62 3.52
CA LYS A 7 -12.36 -6.96 2.27
C LYS A 7 -13.18 -5.69 2.52
N GLU A 8 -14.09 -5.72 3.49
CA GLU A 8 -14.90 -4.56 3.85
C GLU A 8 -14.05 -3.41 4.34
N ASP A 9 -13.07 -3.69 5.19
CA ASP A 9 -12.14 -2.68 5.69
C ASP A 9 -11.24 -2.16 4.57
N PHE A 10 -10.85 -3.03 3.64
CA PHE A 10 -10.06 -2.63 2.48
C PHE A 10 -10.86 -1.64 1.61
N ILE A 11 -12.11 -1.96 1.31
CA ILE A 11 -12.96 -1.08 0.51
C ILE A 11 -13.09 0.29 1.17
N GLN A 12 -13.28 0.33 2.49
CA GLN A 12 -13.38 1.58 3.23
C GLN A 12 -12.06 2.34 3.22
N ALA A 13 -10.92 1.64 3.35
CA ALA A 13 -9.60 2.26 3.41
C ALA A 13 -9.25 3.00 2.12
N ILE A 14 -9.60 2.44 0.96
CA ILE A 14 -9.22 3.03 -0.33
C ILE A 14 -10.26 4.00 -0.90
N LYS A 15 -11.42 4.12 -0.26
CA LYS A 15 -12.60 4.80 -0.80
C LYS A 15 -12.36 6.25 -1.16
N SER A 16 -11.62 6.98 -0.36
CA SER A 16 -11.37 8.41 -0.60
C SER A 16 -9.95 8.79 -0.27
N GLY A 17 -9.46 9.82 -0.96
CA GLY A 17 -8.11 10.31 -0.79
C GLY A 17 -7.07 9.37 -1.37
N VAL A 18 -5.81 9.60 -1.02
CA VAL A 18 -4.69 8.77 -1.45
C VAL A 18 -4.39 7.74 -0.38
N THR A 19 -4.34 6.46 -0.77
CA THR A 19 -4.07 5.36 0.15
C THR A 19 -3.05 4.44 -0.49
N VAL A 20 -2.02 4.10 0.27
CA VAL A 20 -0.99 3.15 -0.14
C VAL A 20 -1.21 1.86 0.64
N ILE A 21 -1.43 0.77 -0.07
CA ILE A 21 -1.61 -0.55 0.54
C ILE A 21 -0.39 -1.39 0.26
N ASP A 22 0.22 -1.90 1.32
CA ASP A 22 1.34 -2.84 1.28
C ASP A 22 0.79 -4.26 1.41
N PHE A 23 0.73 -4.98 0.30
CA PHE A 23 0.36 -6.39 0.29
C PHE A 23 1.58 -7.21 0.64
N ASN A 24 1.51 -7.97 1.73
CA ASN A 24 2.67 -8.66 2.27
C ASN A 24 2.32 -10.01 2.89
N THR A 25 3.36 -10.70 3.36
CA THR A 25 3.23 -11.87 4.22
C THR A 25 4.23 -11.76 5.37
N PRO A 26 3.99 -12.41 6.52
CA PRO A 26 4.93 -12.38 7.65
C PRO A 26 6.29 -13.03 7.35
N TRP A 27 6.34 -13.90 6.34
CA TRP A 27 7.52 -14.72 6.04
C TRP A 27 8.42 -14.11 4.96
N CYS A 28 8.11 -12.95 4.51
CA CYS A 28 8.74 -12.32 3.35
C CYS A 28 9.83 -11.35 3.81
N ALA A 29 11.10 -11.67 3.54
CA ALA A 29 12.22 -10.80 3.93
C ALA A 29 12.15 -9.41 3.28
N PRO A 30 11.89 -9.29 1.97
CA PRO A 30 11.73 -7.94 1.37
C PRO A 30 10.56 -7.16 1.95
N CYS A 31 9.50 -7.83 2.38
CA CYS A 31 8.37 -7.16 3.05
C CYS A 31 8.82 -6.53 4.37
N HIS A 32 9.65 -7.24 5.13
CA HIS A 32 10.20 -6.72 6.37
C HIS A 32 11.11 -5.51 6.12
N ALA A 33 11.92 -5.56 5.06
CA ALA A 33 12.79 -4.45 4.69
C ALA A 33 11.98 -3.24 4.23
N GLN A 34 10.83 -3.45 3.61
CA GLN A 34 9.96 -2.37 3.13
C GLN A 34 9.27 -1.62 4.27
N GLU A 35 8.95 -2.30 5.36
CA GLU A 35 8.13 -1.74 6.43
C GLU A 35 8.70 -0.46 7.04
N PRO A 36 9.97 -0.37 7.46
CA PRO A 36 10.48 0.87 8.05
C PRO A 36 10.44 2.06 7.07
N ILE A 37 10.62 1.80 5.79
CA ILE A 37 10.50 2.83 4.76
C ILE A 37 9.08 3.37 4.72
N LEU A 38 8.09 2.47 4.71
CA LEU A 38 6.68 2.86 4.68
C LEU A 38 6.26 3.59 5.95
N LEU A 39 6.78 3.18 7.11
CA LEU A 39 6.49 3.86 8.37
C LEU A 39 6.98 5.32 8.35
N ARG A 40 8.18 5.55 7.81
CA ARG A 40 8.70 6.92 7.68
C ARG A 40 7.85 7.76 6.73
N LEU A 41 7.42 7.18 5.62
CA LEU A 41 6.56 7.87 4.66
C LEU A 41 5.17 8.14 5.24
N ALA A 42 4.61 7.17 5.98
CA ALA A 42 3.32 7.35 6.64
C ALA A 42 3.32 8.53 7.60
N GLU A 43 4.43 8.71 8.33
CA GLU A 43 4.57 9.85 9.23
C GLU A 43 4.76 11.16 8.46
N ARG A 44 5.66 11.15 7.46
CA ARG A 44 5.96 12.35 6.67
C ARG A 44 4.75 12.88 5.91
N TYR A 45 3.96 11.99 5.35
CA TYR A 45 2.81 12.35 4.50
C TYR A 45 1.46 12.14 5.20
N SER A 46 1.43 12.13 6.53
CA SER A 46 0.24 11.82 7.31
C SER A 46 -0.98 12.69 7.00
N LYS A 47 -0.75 13.90 6.51
CA LYS A 47 -1.84 14.83 6.15
C LYS A 47 -2.31 14.64 4.71
N ASP A 48 -1.54 13.95 3.89
CA ASP A 48 -1.77 13.86 2.44
C ASP A 48 -2.19 12.46 2.00
N ALA A 49 -1.78 11.43 2.72
CA ALA A 49 -2.00 10.04 2.31
C ALA A 49 -2.11 9.13 3.53
N SER A 50 -2.82 8.04 3.36
CA SER A 50 -2.92 6.98 4.36
C SER A 50 -2.11 5.78 3.91
N PHE A 51 -1.48 5.09 4.86
CA PHE A 51 -0.67 3.90 4.60
C PHE A 51 -1.20 2.75 5.45
N ALA A 52 -1.35 1.59 4.83
CA ALA A 52 -1.86 0.41 5.51
C ALA A 52 -1.23 -0.85 4.95
N THR A 53 -1.30 -1.93 5.69
CA THR A 53 -0.81 -3.24 5.27
C THR A 53 -1.96 -4.24 5.15
N MET A 54 -1.79 -5.23 4.29
CA MET A 54 -2.76 -6.31 4.15
C MET A 54 -2.02 -7.62 3.90
N ASN A 55 -2.25 -8.61 4.76
CA ASN A 55 -1.67 -9.94 4.64
C ASN A 55 -2.41 -10.71 3.55
N VAL A 56 -1.70 -11.10 2.47
CA VAL A 56 -2.34 -11.76 1.33
C VAL A 56 -2.80 -13.18 1.66
N ASP A 57 -2.12 -13.86 2.59
CA ASP A 57 -2.50 -15.23 2.97
C ASP A 57 -3.83 -15.26 3.74
N GLN A 58 -4.14 -14.18 4.43
CA GLN A 58 -5.38 -14.04 5.19
C GLN A 58 -6.48 -13.31 4.44
N ASN A 59 -6.18 -12.78 3.24
CA ASN A 59 -7.11 -12.00 2.43
C ASN A 59 -7.00 -12.40 0.97
N ILE A 60 -7.19 -13.68 0.71
CA ILE A 60 -7.01 -14.28 -0.62
C ILE A 60 -7.97 -13.67 -1.64
N ASP A 61 -9.19 -13.36 -1.25
CA ASP A 61 -10.19 -12.72 -2.12
C ASP A 61 -9.71 -11.40 -2.71
N VAL A 62 -9.15 -10.53 -1.86
CA VAL A 62 -8.62 -9.24 -2.33
C VAL A 62 -7.35 -9.46 -3.16
N ALA A 63 -6.46 -10.36 -2.72
CA ALA A 63 -5.23 -10.66 -3.46
C ALA A 63 -5.53 -11.16 -4.88
N VAL A 64 -6.51 -12.04 -5.02
CA VAL A 64 -6.93 -12.54 -6.34
C VAL A 64 -7.54 -11.43 -7.17
N GLN A 65 -8.42 -10.62 -6.57
CA GLN A 65 -9.08 -9.52 -7.28
C GLN A 65 -8.07 -8.54 -7.88
N TYR A 66 -6.99 -8.27 -7.17
CA TYR A 66 -5.96 -7.32 -7.65
C TYR A 66 -4.78 -8.00 -8.32
N GLY A 67 -4.84 -9.30 -8.53
CA GLY A 67 -3.79 -10.04 -9.23
C GLY A 67 -2.45 -10.02 -8.52
N ILE A 68 -2.45 -10.08 -7.19
CA ILE A 68 -1.21 -10.09 -6.40
C ILE A 68 -0.56 -11.47 -6.55
N GLN A 69 0.59 -11.53 -7.20
CA GLN A 69 1.32 -12.78 -7.45
C GLN A 69 2.61 -12.89 -6.65
N SER A 70 3.15 -11.77 -6.23
CA SER A 70 4.36 -11.73 -5.42
C SER A 70 4.28 -10.63 -4.39
N VAL A 71 5.06 -10.75 -3.33
CA VAL A 71 5.10 -9.78 -2.23
C VAL A 71 6.52 -9.27 -2.02
N PRO A 72 6.70 -8.03 -1.59
CA PRO A 72 5.65 -7.04 -1.39
C PRO A 72 5.12 -6.51 -2.71
N THR A 73 3.85 -6.19 -2.77
CA THR A 73 3.27 -5.40 -3.83
C THR A 73 2.63 -4.18 -3.19
N LEU A 74 3.04 -3.00 -3.64
CA LEU A 74 2.54 -1.73 -3.13
C LEU A 74 1.59 -1.15 -4.17
N ILE A 75 0.34 -0.90 -3.79
CA ILE A 75 -0.63 -0.28 -4.70
C ILE A 75 -1.03 1.07 -4.13
N PHE A 76 -0.93 2.09 -4.98
CA PHE A 76 -1.37 3.45 -4.69
C PHE A 76 -2.77 3.62 -5.24
N PHE A 77 -3.72 3.92 -4.36
CA PHE A 77 -5.12 4.20 -4.72
C PHE A 77 -5.40 5.68 -4.56
N LYS A 78 -6.27 6.19 -5.42
CA LYS A 78 -6.82 7.55 -5.25
C LYS A 78 -8.32 7.48 -5.51
N ASN A 79 -9.09 7.80 -4.48
CA ASN A 79 -10.56 7.77 -4.52
C ASN A 79 -11.10 6.43 -5.04
N GLY A 80 -10.54 5.34 -4.53
CA GLY A 80 -10.97 4.00 -4.85
C GLY A 80 -10.34 3.37 -6.08
N LYS A 81 -9.56 4.13 -6.85
CA LYS A 81 -8.96 3.64 -8.10
C LYS A 81 -7.47 3.39 -7.94
N GLU A 82 -7.02 2.27 -8.45
CA GLU A 82 -5.59 1.99 -8.55
C GLU A 82 -4.93 2.96 -9.53
N ILE A 83 -3.94 3.72 -9.05
CA ILE A 83 -3.21 4.70 -9.86
C ILE A 83 -1.87 4.14 -10.28
N GLN A 84 -1.19 3.44 -9.39
CA GLN A 84 0.13 2.88 -9.64
C GLN A 84 0.39 1.71 -8.71
N ARG A 85 1.21 0.75 -9.19
CA ARG A 85 1.69 -0.33 -8.32
C ARG A 85 3.17 -0.57 -8.54
N PHE A 86 3.81 -1.07 -7.50
CA PHE A 86 5.18 -1.56 -7.55
C PHE A 86 5.20 -2.98 -7.04
N VAL A 87 5.91 -3.84 -7.76
CA VAL A 87 6.14 -5.22 -7.34
C VAL A 87 7.58 -5.33 -6.85
N GLY A 88 7.76 -5.78 -5.62
CA GLY A 88 9.07 -5.89 -5.00
C GLY A 88 9.45 -4.68 -4.16
N LEU A 89 10.58 -4.80 -3.49
CA LEU A 89 11.10 -3.77 -2.58
C LEU A 89 11.44 -2.49 -3.33
N GLN A 90 10.97 -1.36 -2.83
CA GLN A 90 11.20 -0.04 -3.41
C GLN A 90 11.92 0.88 -2.44
N SER A 91 12.76 1.75 -2.98
CA SER A 91 13.47 2.74 -2.18
C SER A 91 12.53 3.82 -1.65
N GLU A 92 12.93 4.45 -0.57
CA GLU A 92 12.20 5.56 0.01
C GLU A 92 12.04 6.71 -0.98
N LYS A 93 13.11 6.99 -1.76
CA LYS A 93 13.08 8.07 -2.76
C LYS A 93 12.03 7.83 -3.84
N VAL A 94 11.98 6.62 -4.38
CA VAL A 94 10.99 6.25 -5.41
C VAL A 94 9.58 6.41 -4.88
N LEU A 95 9.33 5.90 -3.68
CA LEU A 95 7.99 5.96 -3.08
C LEU A 95 7.61 7.37 -2.68
N SER A 96 8.53 8.15 -2.14
CA SER A 96 8.28 9.55 -1.79
C SER A 96 7.90 10.36 -3.03
N ASN A 97 8.66 10.20 -4.12
CA ASN A 97 8.35 10.89 -5.38
C ASN A 97 6.98 10.49 -5.91
N THR A 98 6.61 9.21 -5.76
CA THR A 98 5.31 8.71 -6.20
C THR A 98 4.17 9.33 -5.38
N VAL A 99 4.31 9.37 -4.06
CA VAL A 99 3.32 10.02 -3.18
C VAL A 99 3.12 11.47 -3.60
N LYS A 100 4.20 12.22 -3.75
CA LYS A 100 4.12 13.63 -4.14
C LYS A 100 3.38 13.82 -5.45
N ARG A 101 3.69 13.00 -6.43
CA ARG A 101 3.08 13.09 -7.76
C ARG A 101 1.58 12.80 -7.71
N ILE A 102 1.19 11.76 -6.98
CA ILE A 102 -0.22 11.34 -6.90
C ILE A 102 -1.04 12.33 -6.08
N VAL A 103 -0.50 12.81 -4.96
CA VAL A 103 -1.19 13.79 -4.11
C VAL A 103 -1.43 15.09 -4.85
N GLN A 104 -0.48 15.55 -5.68
CA GLN A 104 -0.59 16.82 -6.40
C GLN A 104 -1.49 16.75 -7.63
N ARG A 105 -1.78 15.56 -8.15
CA ARG A 105 -2.66 15.42 -9.31
C ARG A 105 -4.12 15.56 -8.91
N GLU A 106 -4.84 16.27 -9.73
CA GLU A 106 -6.28 16.40 -9.58
C GLU A 106 -7.08 15.33 -10.32
#